data_6abde04d25afc452aac33ec039b5f69e
#
_entry.id   6abde04d25afc452aac33ec039b5f69e
#
_cell.length_a   1.000
_cell.length_b   1.000
_cell.length_c   1.000
_cell.angle_alpha   90.00
_cell.angle_beta   90.00
_cell.angle_gamma   90.00
#
_symmetry.space_group_name_H-M   'P 1'
#
loop_
_entity.id
_entity.type
_entity.pdbx_description
1 polymer ?
#
loop_
_entity_poly.entity_id
_entity_poly.type
_entity_poly.pdbx_seq_one_letter_code
_entity_poly.pdbx_strand_id
1 'polypeptide(L)'
;SRPHYRILALLLLFLYSRNTHNVDKETFGQYMEKYVLPIVDRFPTERPYYQQLDYLHCTAVEAKGTTFAALLGDSYPLLFRYRGFTEEELRKALQDEFLPGEFVVQSFNSPLYKLALIDETMSSRFFRMAGIENRGTQDRLLRLARKRPANFSGEEALDVMEGISPVLADISDI
;
A
#
# COMPACT_ATOMS: atom_id res chain seq x y z
N SER A 1 26.40 -8.34 8.36
CA SER A 1 25.95 -9.72 8.67
C SER A 1 24.54 -9.98 8.09
N ARG A 2 24.08 -11.22 8.10
CA ARG A 2 22.72 -11.59 7.64
C ARG A 2 21.60 -10.80 8.34
N PRO A 3 21.62 -10.59 9.66
CA PRO A 3 20.62 -9.75 10.33
C PRO A 3 20.53 -8.34 9.75
N HIS A 4 21.65 -7.67 9.55
CA HIS A 4 21.68 -6.31 8.98
C HIS A 4 21.09 -6.26 7.56
N TYR A 5 21.36 -7.25 6.73
CA TYR A 5 20.78 -7.31 5.38
C TYR A 5 19.26 -7.46 5.41
N ARG A 6 18.70 -8.20 6.35
CA ARG A 6 17.24 -8.33 6.50
C ARG A 6 16.60 -7.00 6.88
N ILE A 7 17.18 -6.26 7.84
CA ILE A 7 16.69 -4.93 8.22
C ILE A 7 16.73 -3.99 7.01
N LEU A 8 17.86 -3.90 6.33
CA LEU A 8 18.02 -3.02 5.16
C LEU A 8 17.10 -3.43 4.01
N ALA A 9 16.91 -4.73 3.77
CA ALA A 9 16.03 -5.22 2.74
C ALA A 9 14.56 -4.87 3.01
N LEU A 10 14.11 -4.98 4.27
CA LEU A 10 12.75 -4.60 4.67
C LEU A 10 12.53 -3.09 4.49
N LEU A 11 13.49 -2.26 4.90
CA LEU A 11 13.45 -0.82 4.69
C LEU A 11 13.40 -0.46 3.20
N LEU A 12 14.19 -1.13 2.36
CA LEU A 12 14.16 -0.92 0.91
C LEU A 12 12.80 -1.25 0.32
N LEU A 13 12.18 -2.36 0.73
CA LEU A 13 10.88 -2.77 0.22
C LEU A 13 9.77 -1.77 0.56
N PHE A 14 9.75 -1.24 1.79
CA PHE A 14 8.64 -0.39 2.25
C PHE A 14 8.88 1.10 2.13
N LEU A 15 10.13 1.57 2.24
CA LEU A 15 10.43 3.01 2.19
C LEU A 15 10.87 3.48 0.80
N TYR A 16 11.56 2.63 0.04
CA TYR A 16 12.23 3.04 -1.19
C TYR A 16 11.74 2.33 -2.46
N SER A 17 10.89 1.32 -2.32
CA SER A 17 10.30 0.64 -3.47
C SER A 17 8.78 0.49 -3.34
N ARG A 18 8.11 0.36 -4.47
CA ARG A 18 6.67 0.11 -4.56
C ARG A 18 6.39 -0.84 -5.70
N ASN A 19 5.57 -1.85 -5.46
CA ASN A 19 5.08 -2.70 -6.53
C ASN A 19 3.76 -2.12 -7.07
N THR A 20 3.79 -1.65 -8.29
CA THR A 20 2.64 -1.00 -8.95
C THR A 20 1.49 -1.96 -9.27
N HIS A 21 1.72 -3.26 -9.15
CA HIS A 21 0.72 -4.31 -9.35
C HIS A 21 -0.03 -4.68 -8.05
N ASN A 22 0.39 -4.16 -6.90
CA ASN A 22 -0.24 -4.41 -5.61
C ASN A 22 -1.53 -3.59 -5.43
N VAL A 23 -2.51 -3.78 -6.30
CA VAL A 23 -3.73 -2.99 -6.34
C VAL A 23 -4.90 -3.62 -5.59
N ASP A 24 -4.84 -4.92 -5.33
CA ASP A 24 -5.87 -5.68 -4.63
C ASP A 24 -5.28 -6.63 -3.58
N LYS A 25 -6.16 -7.28 -2.81
CA LYS A 25 -5.76 -8.18 -1.73
C LYS A 25 -4.95 -9.38 -2.22
N GLU A 26 -5.28 -9.92 -3.38
CA GLU A 26 -4.61 -11.09 -3.95
C GLU A 26 -3.18 -10.74 -4.39
N THR A 27 -3.02 -9.71 -5.21
CA THR A 27 -1.70 -9.28 -5.70
C THR A 27 -0.81 -8.78 -4.57
N PHE A 28 -1.40 -8.11 -3.57
CA PHE A 28 -0.67 -7.69 -2.39
C PHE A 28 -0.21 -8.90 -1.55
N GLY A 29 -1.07 -9.90 -1.37
CA GLY A 29 -0.74 -11.15 -0.68
C GLY A 29 0.41 -11.89 -1.34
N GLN A 30 0.35 -12.08 -2.66
CA GLN A 30 1.42 -12.72 -3.44
C GLN A 30 2.75 -11.97 -3.33
N TYR A 31 2.70 -10.64 -3.31
CA TYR A 31 3.89 -9.81 -3.09
C TYR A 31 4.48 -10.04 -1.69
N MET A 32 3.64 -10.05 -0.66
CA MET A 32 4.08 -10.27 0.72
C MET A 32 4.71 -11.66 0.88
N GLU A 33 4.08 -12.70 0.37
CA GLU A 33 4.62 -14.07 0.43
C GLU A 33 5.95 -14.21 -0.30
N LYS A 34 6.07 -13.61 -1.46
CA LYS A 34 7.24 -13.77 -2.31
C LYS A 34 8.44 -12.95 -1.86
N TYR A 35 8.23 -11.71 -1.43
CA TYR A 35 9.31 -10.75 -1.19
C TYR A 35 9.51 -10.39 0.27
N VAL A 36 8.43 -10.34 1.06
CA VAL A 36 8.50 -9.92 2.47
C VAL A 36 8.74 -11.11 3.39
N LEU A 37 7.95 -12.16 3.25
CA LEU A 37 8.03 -13.34 4.10
C LEU A 37 9.46 -13.92 4.23
N PRO A 38 10.27 -14.08 3.15
CA PRO A 38 11.64 -14.59 3.29
C PRO A 38 12.57 -13.68 4.07
N ILE A 39 12.25 -12.39 4.17
CA ILE A 39 13.05 -11.41 4.91
C ILE A 39 12.67 -11.44 6.40
N VAL A 40 11.37 -11.54 6.69
CA VAL A 40 10.84 -11.47 8.05
C VAL A 40 10.91 -12.79 8.79
N ASP A 41 11.05 -13.92 8.10
CA ASP A 41 11.34 -15.18 8.76
C ASP A 41 12.65 -15.05 9.57
N ARG A 42 12.55 -15.18 10.90
CA ARG A 42 13.64 -14.89 11.84
C ARG A 42 14.21 -13.47 11.72
N PHE A 43 13.33 -12.48 11.72
CA PHE A 43 13.73 -11.09 11.68
C PHE A 43 14.48 -10.72 12.98
N PRO A 44 15.63 -10.00 12.89
CA PRO A 44 16.38 -9.63 14.07
C PRO A 44 15.64 -8.52 14.85
N THR A 45 15.38 -8.78 16.12
CA THR A 45 14.75 -7.84 17.05
C THR A 45 15.73 -7.22 18.03
N GLU A 46 16.95 -7.74 18.06
CA GLU A 46 17.97 -7.35 19.03
C GLU A 46 18.55 -5.95 18.72
N ARG A 47 18.45 -5.08 19.69
CA ARG A 47 18.88 -3.68 19.63
C ARG A 47 20.31 -3.43 19.07
N PRO A 48 21.32 -4.27 19.33
CA PRO A 48 22.67 -4.07 18.81
C PRO A 48 22.75 -4.00 17.28
N TYR A 49 21.93 -4.73 16.55
CA TYR A 49 21.94 -4.70 15.07
C TYR A 49 21.50 -3.33 14.55
N TYR A 50 20.51 -2.73 15.17
CA TYR A 50 20.00 -1.39 14.79
C TYR A 50 21.00 -0.30 15.16
N GLN A 51 21.61 -0.37 16.34
CA GLN A 51 22.65 0.56 16.78
C GLN A 51 23.88 0.52 15.86
N GLN A 52 24.26 -0.66 15.38
CA GLN A 52 25.37 -0.79 14.44
C GLN A 52 25.05 -0.20 13.07
N LEU A 53 23.84 -0.37 12.56
CA LEU A 53 23.41 0.25 11.30
C LEU A 53 23.36 1.78 11.40
N ASP A 54 22.88 2.30 12.53
CA ASP A 54 22.89 3.74 12.82
C ASP A 54 24.31 4.29 12.90
N TYR A 55 25.19 3.64 13.65
CA TYR A 55 26.61 3.99 13.76
C TYR A 55 27.33 4.01 12.40
N LEU A 56 26.99 3.06 11.51
CA LEU A 56 27.55 3.00 10.17
C LEU A 56 26.86 3.96 9.17
N HIS A 57 25.92 4.79 9.64
CA HIS A 57 25.12 5.70 8.83
C HIS A 57 24.35 5.01 7.69
N CYS A 58 24.03 3.72 7.85
CA CYS A 58 23.18 2.98 6.92
C CYS A 58 21.71 3.25 7.16
N THR A 59 21.34 3.60 8.38
CA THR A 59 19.99 3.98 8.81
C THR A 59 20.09 5.14 9.80
N ALA A 60 19.00 5.87 10.00
CA ALA A 60 18.85 6.80 11.11
C ALA A 60 17.70 6.30 11.99
N VAL A 61 17.98 6.11 13.28
CA VAL A 61 16.94 5.81 14.26
C VAL A 61 16.29 7.13 14.65
N GLU A 62 15.12 7.41 14.11
CA GLU A 62 14.37 8.59 14.49
C GLU A 62 13.67 8.40 15.84
N ALA A 63 13.58 9.49 16.62
CA ALA A 63 12.88 9.49 17.91
C ALA A 63 11.36 9.28 17.77
N LYS A 64 10.80 9.53 16.58
CA LYS A 64 9.43 9.21 16.21
C LYS A 64 9.43 7.90 15.44
N GLY A 65 8.97 6.83 16.09
CA GLY A 65 8.67 5.58 15.40
C GLY A 65 7.60 5.80 14.32
N THR A 66 7.72 5.09 13.20
CA THR A 66 6.63 4.99 12.23
C THR A 66 5.81 3.74 12.51
N THR A 67 4.53 3.76 12.15
CA THR A 67 3.68 2.57 12.21
C THR A 67 3.60 1.91 10.85
N PHE A 68 3.31 0.62 10.82
CA PHE A 68 3.08 -0.08 9.55
C PHE A 68 1.93 0.54 8.76
N ALA A 69 0.86 0.97 9.43
CA ALA A 69 -0.25 1.71 8.82
C ALA A 69 0.23 2.99 8.12
N ALA A 70 1.14 3.75 8.73
CA ALA A 70 1.71 4.95 8.11
C ALA A 70 2.55 4.60 6.88
N LEU A 71 3.36 3.54 6.95
CA LEU A 71 4.16 3.07 5.81
C LEU A 71 3.29 2.64 4.63
N LEU A 72 2.21 1.90 4.88
CA LEU A 72 1.24 1.52 3.84
C LEU A 72 0.55 2.75 3.24
N GLY A 73 0.11 3.69 4.09
CA GLY A 73 -0.51 4.93 3.64
C GLY A 73 0.41 5.81 2.78
N ASP A 74 1.71 5.79 3.05
CA ASP A 74 2.70 6.54 2.28
C ASP A 74 3.10 5.82 0.99
N SER A 75 3.24 4.50 1.03
CA SER A 75 3.64 3.69 -0.13
C SER A 75 2.51 3.47 -1.12
N TYR A 76 1.28 3.34 -0.65
CA TYR A 76 0.08 3.04 -1.44
C TYR A 76 -1.07 3.97 -1.06
N PRO A 77 -0.93 5.29 -1.27
CA PRO A 77 -1.86 6.28 -0.71
C PRO A 77 -3.29 6.11 -1.20
N LEU A 78 -3.51 5.77 -2.46
CA LEU A 78 -4.87 5.59 -2.99
C LEU A 78 -5.55 4.32 -2.44
N LEU A 79 -4.78 3.35 -1.96
CA LEU A 79 -5.32 2.12 -1.39
C LEU A 79 -5.61 2.24 0.12
N PHE A 80 -4.79 2.97 0.88
CA PHE A 80 -4.87 2.97 2.34
C PHE A 80 -5.27 4.30 2.97
N ARG A 81 -5.03 5.46 2.33
CA ARG A 81 -5.45 6.77 2.88
C ARG A 81 -6.92 7.09 2.67
N TYR A 82 -7.62 6.37 1.80
CA TYR A 82 -9.00 6.64 1.43
C TYR A 82 -9.86 5.39 1.59
N ARG A 83 -11.14 5.59 1.96
CA ARG A 83 -12.07 4.45 2.18
C ARG A 83 -12.61 3.84 0.89
N GLY A 84 -12.62 4.61 -0.20
CA GLY A 84 -13.17 4.19 -1.47
C GLY A 84 -14.56 4.78 -1.76
N PHE A 85 -15.20 4.26 -2.79
CA PHE A 85 -16.46 4.76 -3.35
C PHE A 85 -17.44 3.62 -3.62
N THR A 86 -18.72 3.96 -3.79
CA THR A 86 -19.76 3.02 -4.21
C THR A 86 -19.82 2.89 -5.74
N GLU A 87 -20.46 1.83 -6.22
CA GLU A 87 -20.70 1.65 -7.67
C GLU A 87 -21.52 2.81 -8.26
N GLU A 88 -22.50 3.31 -7.53
CA GLU A 88 -23.32 4.45 -7.97
C GLU A 88 -22.48 5.73 -8.13
N GLU A 89 -21.59 5.99 -7.19
CA GLU A 89 -20.64 7.12 -7.25
C GLU A 89 -19.70 7.00 -8.45
N LEU A 90 -19.21 5.78 -8.72
CA LEU A 90 -18.40 5.50 -9.90
C LEU A 90 -19.17 5.79 -11.21
N ARG A 91 -20.39 5.30 -11.31
CA ARG A 91 -21.24 5.53 -12.49
C ARG A 91 -21.49 7.01 -12.73
N LYS A 92 -21.75 7.78 -11.67
CA LYS A 92 -21.89 9.25 -11.77
C LYS A 92 -20.61 9.95 -12.24
N ALA A 93 -19.45 9.47 -11.79
CA ALA A 93 -18.18 10.05 -12.21
C ALA A 93 -17.83 9.73 -13.66
N LEU A 94 -18.19 8.53 -14.14
CA LEU A 94 -17.95 8.09 -15.51
C LEU A 94 -18.89 8.78 -16.50
N GLN A 95 -20.14 9.07 -16.09
CA GLN A 95 -21.19 9.56 -17.01
C GLN A 95 -21.45 8.56 -18.15
N ASP A 96 -21.14 8.94 -19.38
CA ASP A 96 -21.32 8.10 -20.57
C ASP A 96 -20.08 7.28 -20.94
N GLU A 97 -18.99 7.41 -20.18
CA GLU A 97 -17.76 6.65 -20.41
C GLU A 97 -17.77 5.31 -19.68
N PHE A 98 -16.97 4.39 -20.20
CA PHE A 98 -16.86 3.03 -19.65
C PHE A 98 -15.46 2.83 -19.05
N LEU A 99 -15.43 2.30 -17.82
CA LEU A 99 -14.21 1.85 -17.17
C LEU A 99 -14.26 0.31 -17.06
N PRO A 100 -13.31 -0.42 -17.71
CA PRO A 100 -13.26 -1.87 -17.57
C PRO A 100 -13.10 -2.33 -16.12
N GLY A 101 -13.73 -3.46 -15.76
CA GLY A 101 -13.80 -3.94 -14.37
C GLY A 101 -12.45 -4.22 -13.74
N GLU A 102 -11.45 -4.57 -14.54
CA GLU A 102 -10.05 -4.77 -14.08
C GLU A 102 -9.37 -3.52 -13.52
N PHE A 103 -9.91 -2.32 -13.81
CA PHE A 103 -9.43 -1.06 -13.27
C PHE A 103 -10.14 -0.63 -11.98
N VAL A 104 -11.05 -1.48 -11.48
CA VAL A 104 -11.76 -1.26 -10.21
C VAL A 104 -11.55 -2.46 -9.32
N VAL A 105 -11.12 -2.22 -8.09
CA VAL A 105 -10.86 -3.26 -7.09
C VAL A 105 -11.67 -3.01 -5.83
N GLN A 106 -11.90 -4.07 -5.06
CA GLN A 106 -12.52 -3.94 -3.75
C GLN A 106 -11.51 -3.37 -2.75
N SER A 107 -11.95 -2.49 -1.88
CA SER A 107 -11.13 -1.96 -0.78
C SER A 107 -10.70 -3.09 0.17
N PHE A 108 -9.48 -2.99 0.72
CA PHE A 108 -9.00 -3.94 1.73
C PHE A 108 -9.76 -3.85 3.06
N ASN A 109 -10.18 -2.66 3.41
CA ASN A 109 -10.68 -2.32 4.75
C ASN A 109 -12.13 -1.81 4.76
N SER A 110 -12.86 -1.93 3.67
CA SER A 110 -14.26 -1.53 3.58
C SER A 110 -14.99 -2.26 2.45
N PRO A 111 -16.34 -2.30 2.45
CA PRO A 111 -17.11 -2.89 1.36
C PRO A 111 -17.18 -2.00 0.11
N LEU A 112 -16.39 -0.93 0.06
CA LEU A 112 -16.35 0.03 -1.04
C LEU A 112 -15.34 -0.41 -2.10
N TYR A 113 -15.38 0.27 -3.24
CA TYR A 113 -14.47 0.07 -4.37
C TYR A 113 -13.39 1.14 -4.42
N LYS A 114 -12.30 0.82 -5.09
CA LYS A 114 -11.18 1.73 -5.38
C LYS A 114 -10.76 1.58 -6.82
N LEU A 115 -10.08 2.59 -7.36
CA LEU A 115 -9.38 2.41 -8.63
C LEU A 115 -8.18 1.47 -8.40
N ALA A 116 -7.89 0.61 -9.38
CA ALA A 116 -6.71 -0.25 -9.39
C ALA A 116 -5.44 0.59 -9.63
N LEU A 117 -5.23 1.57 -8.77
CA LEU A 117 -4.19 2.59 -8.85
C LEU A 117 -3.61 2.86 -7.45
N ILE A 118 -2.31 2.67 -7.28
CA ILE A 118 -1.66 2.81 -5.98
C ILE A 118 -1.32 4.25 -5.62
N ASP A 119 -1.02 5.07 -6.65
CA ASP A 119 -0.54 6.44 -6.50
C ASP A 119 -0.96 7.32 -7.69
N GLU A 120 -1.31 8.58 -7.44
CA GLU A 120 -1.74 9.51 -8.49
C GLU A 120 -0.66 9.82 -9.53
N THR A 121 0.61 9.71 -9.18
CA THR A 121 1.71 9.91 -10.14
C THR A 121 1.64 8.94 -11.32
N MET A 122 0.93 7.82 -11.16
CA MET A 122 0.72 6.82 -12.20
C MET A 122 -0.60 6.99 -12.97
N SER A 123 -1.38 8.01 -12.65
CA SER A 123 -2.73 8.22 -13.22
C SER A 123 -2.74 8.32 -14.74
N SER A 124 -1.76 9.00 -15.33
CA SER A 124 -1.67 9.14 -16.80
C SER A 124 -1.54 7.79 -17.51
N ARG A 125 -0.73 6.89 -16.97
CA ARG A 125 -0.59 5.52 -17.49
C ARG A 125 -1.88 4.72 -17.28
N PHE A 126 -2.47 4.83 -16.08
CA PHE A 126 -3.71 4.17 -15.72
C PHE A 126 -4.84 4.53 -16.69
N PHE A 127 -5.12 5.82 -16.91
CA PHE A 127 -6.19 6.27 -17.79
C PHE A 127 -5.95 5.90 -19.26
N ARG A 128 -4.71 5.96 -19.71
CA ARG A 128 -4.36 5.50 -21.05
C ARG A 128 -4.66 4.01 -21.24
N MET A 129 -4.30 3.17 -20.29
CA MET A 129 -4.59 1.72 -20.32
C MET A 129 -6.09 1.43 -20.20
N ALA A 130 -6.81 2.21 -19.41
CA ALA A 130 -8.26 2.12 -19.24
C ALA A 130 -9.07 2.67 -20.41
N GLY A 131 -8.43 3.36 -21.35
CA GLY A 131 -9.11 4.01 -22.50
C GLY A 131 -9.89 5.27 -22.15
N ILE A 132 -9.60 5.92 -21.02
CA ILE A 132 -10.24 7.16 -20.57
C ILE A 132 -9.41 8.35 -21.05
N GLU A 133 -9.83 8.97 -22.16
CA GLU A 133 -9.12 10.12 -22.75
C GLU A 133 -9.66 11.47 -22.27
N ASN A 134 -10.93 11.53 -21.87
CA ASN A 134 -11.56 12.75 -21.40
C ASN A 134 -10.98 13.22 -20.07
N ARG A 135 -10.31 14.37 -20.06
CA ARG A 135 -9.69 14.94 -18.85
C ARG A 135 -10.70 15.25 -17.75
N GLY A 136 -11.92 15.68 -18.11
CA GLY A 136 -12.98 15.91 -17.13
C GLY A 136 -13.36 14.64 -16.38
N THR A 137 -13.43 13.50 -17.08
CA THR A 137 -13.68 12.20 -16.47
C THR A 137 -12.50 11.75 -15.62
N GLN A 138 -11.27 11.90 -16.10
CA GLN A 138 -10.05 11.61 -15.31
C GLN A 138 -10.05 12.39 -13.99
N ASP A 139 -10.33 13.69 -14.02
CA ASP A 139 -10.40 14.54 -12.83
C ASP A 139 -11.53 14.13 -11.88
N ARG A 140 -12.71 13.76 -12.40
CA ARG A 140 -13.81 13.26 -11.57
C ARG A 140 -13.45 11.94 -10.87
N LEU A 141 -12.81 11.02 -11.58
CA LEU A 141 -12.38 9.73 -11.03
C LEU A 141 -11.30 9.91 -9.95
N LEU A 142 -10.32 10.78 -10.13
CA LEU A 142 -9.31 11.07 -9.12
C LEU A 142 -9.91 11.75 -7.89
N ARG A 143 -10.85 12.70 -8.07
CA ARG A 143 -11.58 13.29 -6.94
C ARG A 143 -12.41 12.25 -6.20
N LEU A 144 -13.05 11.33 -6.93
CA LEU A 144 -13.80 10.23 -6.35
C LEU A 144 -12.91 9.30 -5.53
N ALA A 145 -11.73 8.95 -6.04
CA ALA A 145 -10.77 8.11 -5.34
C ALA A 145 -10.33 8.71 -3.99
N ARG A 146 -10.36 10.04 -3.85
CA ARG A 146 -9.98 10.79 -2.64
C ARG A 146 -11.14 11.23 -1.77
N LYS A 147 -12.36 10.89 -2.12
CA LYS A 147 -13.57 11.47 -1.51
C LYS A 147 -13.74 11.16 -0.02
N ARG A 148 -13.30 10.02 0.44
CA ARG A 148 -13.51 9.55 1.82
C ARG A 148 -12.19 9.21 2.49
N PRO A 149 -11.62 10.13 3.29
CA PRO A 149 -10.44 9.83 4.07
C PRO A 149 -10.66 8.61 4.97
N ALA A 150 -9.68 7.73 5.02
CA ALA A 150 -9.66 6.62 5.95
C ALA A 150 -8.79 7.00 7.14
N ASN A 151 -9.31 6.83 8.35
CA ASN A 151 -8.48 6.74 9.55
C ASN A 151 -7.98 5.28 9.62
N PHE A 152 -6.94 4.99 8.84
CA PHE A 152 -6.34 3.65 8.80
C PHE A 152 -5.55 3.47 10.10
N SER A 153 -6.11 2.69 11.03
CA SER A 153 -5.51 2.43 12.33
C SER A 153 -4.47 1.31 12.27
N GLY A 154 -3.67 1.19 13.33
CA GLY A 154 -2.75 0.05 13.48
C GLY A 154 -3.48 -1.30 13.51
N GLU A 155 -4.68 -1.35 14.13
CA GLU A 155 -5.52 -2.55 14.15
C GLU A 155 -6.00 -2.92 12.73
N GLU A 156 -6.52 -1.96 11.95
CA GLU A 156 -6.89 -2.22 10.55
C GLU A 156 -5.68 -2.65 9.70
N ALA A 157 -4.49 -2.13 9.98
CA ALA A 157 -3.26 -2.58 9.31
C ALA A 157 -2.92 -4.03 9.66
N LEU A 158 -3.08 -4.42 10.93
CA LEU A 158 -2.91 -5.80 11.38
C LEU A 158 -3.93 -6.73 10.73
N ASP A 159 -5.20 -6.37 10.72
CA ASP A 159 -6.26 -7.15 10.08
C ASP A 159 -5.97 -7.38 8.58
N VAL A 160 -5.49 -6.36 7.90
CA VAL A 160 -5.06 -6.47 6.50
C VAL A 160 -3.88 -7.43 6.38
N MET A 161 -2.90 -7.33 7.27
CA MET A 161 -1.72 -8.20 7.29
C MET A 161 -2.07 -9.65 7.57
N GLU A 162 -2.88 -9.91 8.59
CA GLU A 162 -3.36 -11.25 8.95
C GLU A 162 -4.17 -11.88 7.82
N GLY A 163 -5.00 -11.08 7.15
CA GLY A 163 -5.78 -11.53 6.00
C GLY A 163 -4.95 -11.80 4.74
N ILE A 164 -3.74 -11.24 4.64
CA ILE A 164 -2.80 -11.43 3.53
C ILE A 164 -1.79 -12.53 3.86
N SER A 165 -1.19 -12.49 5.04
CA SER A 165 -0.27 -13.50 5.52
C SER A 165 -0.22 -13.51 7.05
N PRO A 166 -0.71 -14.58 7.72
CA PRO A 166 -0.73 -14.68 9.17
C PRO A 166 0.66 -14.53 9.83
N VAL A 167 1.72 -14.86 9.10
CA VAL A 167 3.10 -14.76 9.59
C VAL A 167 3.57 -13.30 9.76
N LEU A 168 2.89 -12.35 9.11
CA LEU A 168 3.26 -10.94 9.17
C LEU A 168 2.66 -10.21 10.39
N ALA A 169 1.71 -10.82 11.08
CA ALA A 169 1.18 -10.29 12.34
C ALA A 169 2.28 -10.13 13.41
N ASP A 170 3.29 -10.99 13.38
CA ASP A 170 4.43 -10.97 14.32
C ASP A 170 5.40 -9.79 14.09
N ILE A 171 5.27 -9.03 12.99
CA ILE A 171 6.16 -7.88 12.67
C ILE A 171 5.63 -6.56 13.20
N SER A 172 4.40 -6.52 13.69
CA SER A 172 3.75 -5.28 14.14
C SER A 172 4.45 -4.62 15.33
N ASP A 173 5.32 -5.33 16.03
CA ASP A 173 6.04 -4.90 17.24
C ASP A 173 7.50 -4.47 16.97
N ILE A 174 7.89 -4.27 15.68
CA ILE A 174 9.25 -3.87 15.32
C ILE A 174 9.36 -2.35 15.17
#